data_376b81af11e7445fc46b28f7cc08aadd
#
_entry.id   376b81af11e7445fc46b28f7cc08aadd
#
_cell.length_a   1.000
_cell.length_b   1.000
_cell.length_c   1.000
_cell.angle_alpha   90.00
_cell.angle_beta   90.00
_cell.angle_gamma   90.00
#
_symmetry.space_group_name_H-M   'P 1'
#
loop_
_entity.id
_entity.type
_entity.pdbx_description
1 polymer ?
#
loop_
_entity_poly.entity_id
_entity_poly.type
_entity_poly.pdbx_seq_one_letter_code
_entity_poly.pdbx_strand_id
1 'polypeptide(L)'
;MTDVTITLPDNSTRQFPTGTPVFEVAQGISGRLRKQALAATVNGKMVDLSYELRENARVEIVTSKSPDALELYRHSTAHLLAAAVTALFPKTQCGIGPPIEDGFFYDFIVDRPFVPEDLEAIETKMIEISKRNLRYERKMMPKEEAKAFFRDRGEPLKVQLIEEKGGPIVSCYTIEDAFVDFCTGPHVPSTEKIKAFKVLHSSNAYWKGDSQNQPMQRIYGTAFFKESELKKHLHRLSE
;
A
#
# COMPACT_ATOMS: atom_id res chain seq x y z
N MET A 1 -16.56 -2.98 -30.37
CA MET A 1 -16.07 -3.17 -28.99
C MET A 1 -17.23 -3.71 -28.18
N THR A 2 -17.03 -4.73 -27.39
CA THR A 2 -18.10 -5.29 -26.54
C THR A 2 -18.17 -4.45 -25.26
N ASP A 3 -19.39 -4.20 -24.77
CA ASP A 3 -19.60 -3.50 -23.52
C ASP A 3 -19.73 -4.48 -22.36
N VAL A 4 -19.34 -4.07 -21.16
CA VAL A 4 -19.60 -4.77 -19.91
C VAL A 4 -20.68 -4.04 -19.12
N THR A 5 -21.56 -4.82 -18.49
CA THR A 5 -22.62 -4.29 -17.61
C THR A 5 -22.15 -4.30 -16.17
N ILE A 6 -22.11 -3.14 -15.54
CA ILE A 6 -21.72 -2.96 -14.15
C ILE A 6 -22.96 -2.73 -13.29
N THR A 7 -23.13 -3.58 -12.28
CA THR A 7 -24.20 -3.46 -11.28
C THR A 7 -23.64 -2.73 -10.05
N LEU A 8 -24.26 -1.63 -9.66
CA LEU A 8 -23.92 -0.82 -8.48
C LEU A 8 -24.63 -1.35 -7.22
N PRO A 9 -24.25 -0.90 -6.00
CA PRO A 9 -24.86 -1.35 -4.74
C PRO A 9 -26.37 -1.12 -4.64
N ASP A 10 -26.89 -0.08 -5.28
CA ASP A 10 -28.32 0.23 -5.37
C ASP A 10 -29.07 -0.61 -6.43
N ASN A 11 -28.41 -1.61 -7.02
CA ASN A 11 -28.87 -2.46 -8.11
C ASN A 11 -29.10 -1.74 -9.45
N SER A 12 -28.76 -0.46 -9.56
CA SER A 12 -28.71 0.19 -10.86
C SER A 12 -27.60 -0.39 -11.72
N THR A 13 -27.77 -0.34 -13.04
CA THR A 13 -26.78 -0.86 -13.99
C THR A 13 -26.25 0.25 -14.90
N ARG A 14 -25.01 0.13 -15.29
CA ARG A 14 -24.36 0.98 -16.28
C ARG A 14 -23.52 0.17 -17.25
N GLN A 15 -23.41 0.63 -18.47
CA GLN A 15 -22.58 -0.02 -19.49
C GLN A 15 -21.30 0.81 -19.71
N PHE A 16 -20.19 0.09 -19.84
CA PHE A 16 -18.88 0.64 -20.14
C PHE A 16 -18.18 -0.23 -21.18
N PRO A 17 -17.33 0.34 -22.04
CA PRO A 17 -16.47 -0.46 -22.92
C PRO A 17 -15.64 -1.47 -22.12
N THR A 18 -15.45 -2.68 -22.66
CA THR A 18 -14.54 -3.68 -22.07
C THR A 18 -13.13 -3.09 -21.92
N GLY A 19 -12.51 -3.28 -20.76
CA GLY A 19 -11.20 -2.72 -20.42
C GLY A 19 -11.26 -1.34 -19.74
N THR A 20 -12.47 -0.80 -19.50
CA THR A 20 -12.63 0.44 -18.73
C THR A 20 -12.09 0.26 -17.31
N PRO A 21 -11.16 1.11 -16.83
CA PRO A 21 -10.70 1.05 -15.45
C PRO A 21 -11.77 1.54 -14.48
N VAL A 22 -11.77 0.96 -13.27
CA VAL A 22 -12.80 1.22 -12.26
C VAL A 22 -12.92 2.70 -11.87
N PHE A 23 -11.82 3.47 -11.92
CA PHE A 23 -11.90 4.90 -11.60
C PHE A 23 -12.84 5.68 -12.55
N GLU A 24 -13.00 5.23 -13.80
CA GLU A 24 -13.95 5.83 -14.74
C GLU A 24 -15.40 5.51 -14.37
N VAL A 25 -15.66 4.35 -13.75
CA VAL A 25 -16.98 4.06 -13.17
C VAL A 25 -17.29 5.06 -12.05
N ALA A 26 -16.34 5.31 -11.15
CA ALA A 26 -16.51 6.31 -10.09
C ALA A 26 -16.78 7.71 -10.66
N GLN A 27 -16.05 8.09 -11.72
CA GLN A 27 -16.25 9.36 -12.43
C GLN A 27 -17.63 9.43 -13.10
N GLY A 28 -18.08 8.37 -13.74
CA GLY A 28 -19.39 8.27 -14.39
C GLY A 28 -20.56 8.37 -13.41
N ILE A 29 -20.35 8.03 -12.13
CA ILE A 29 -21.34 8.23 -11.05
C ILE A 29 -21.34 9.70 -10.61
N SER A 30 -20.20 10.22 -10.17
CA SER A 30 -20.04 11.65 -9.85
C SER A 30 -18.57 12.03 -9.69
N GLY A 31 -18.23 13.28 -10.02
CA GLY A 31 -16.89 13.84 -9.79
C GLY A 31 -16.50 13.88 -8.31
N ARG A 32 -17.48 13.98 -7.38
CA ARG A 32 -17.24 13.89 -5.95
C ARG A 32 -16.80 12.49 -5.55
N LEU A 33 -17.49 11.46 -6.01
CA LEU A 33 -17.15 10.07 -5.73
C LEU A 33 -15.76 9.72 -6.24
N ARG A 34 -15.42 10.14 -7.48
CA ARG A 34 -14.07 9.97 -8.03
C ARG A 34 -12.99 10.54 -7.12
N LYS A 35 -13.19 11.76 -6.58
CA LYS A 35 -12.23 12.40 -5.66
C LYS A 35 -12.10 11.66 -4.33
N GLN A 36 -13.17 11.02 -3.86
CA GLN A 36 -13.19 10.27 -2.60
C GLN A 36 -12.78 8.82 -2.74
N ALA A 37 -12.73 8.28 -3.97
CA ALA A 37 -12.40 6.90 -4.24
C ALA A 37 -10.95 6.57 -3.81
N LEU A 38 -10.81 5.44 -3.12
CA LEU A 38 -9.53 4.87 -2.67
C LEU A 38 -9.22 3.56 -3.39
N ALA A 39 -10.24 2.75 -3.64
CA ALA A 39 -10.20 1.45 -4.29
C ALA A 39 -11.61 1.11 -4.77
N ALA A 40 -11.84 -0.13 -5.21
CA ALA A 40 -13.17 -0.68 -5.42
C ALA A 40 -13.25 -2.14 -5.02
N THR A 41 -14.47 -2.65 -4.81
CA THR A 41 -14.71 -4.09 -4.83
C THR A 41 -15.34 -4.47 -6.16
N VAL A 42 -14.80 -5.51 -6.78
CA VAL A 42 -15.32 -6.11 -8.01
C VAL A 42 -15.69 -7.56 -7.68
N ASN A 43 -16.96 -7.88 -7.75
CA ASN A 43 -17.52 -9.19 -7.33
C ASN A 43 -17.05 -9.60 -5.91
N GLY A 44 -17.02 -8.63 -4.98
CA GLY A 44 -16.62 -8.85 -3.58
C GLY A 44 -15.11 -8.86 -3.32
N LYS A 45 -14.26 -8.75 -4.35
CA LYS A 45 -12.80 -8.67 -4.19
C LYS A 45 -12.33 -7.22 -4.30
N MET A 46 -11.56 -6.75 -3.32
CA MET A 46 -10.97 -5.42 -3.36
C MET A 46 -9.87 -5.33 -4.41
N VAL A 47 -9.91 -4.28 -5.23
CA VAL A 47 -9.00 -4.01 -6.35
C VAL A 47 -8.60 -2.55 -6.40
N ASP A 48 -7.49 -2.27 -7.09
CA ASP A 48 -7.06 -0.90 -7.37
C ASP A 48 -8.08 -0.16 -8.25
N LEU A 49 -8.09 1.15 -8.19
CA LEU A 49 -8.90 1.98 -9.10
C LEU A 49 -8.48 1.84 -10.57
N SER A 50 -7.27 1.39 -10.84
CA SER A 50 -6.77 1.10 -12.20
C SER A 50 -7.19 -0.27 -12.74
N TYR A 51 -7.88 -1.09 -11.93
CA TYR A 51 -8.36 -2.41 -12.37
C TYR A 51 -9.31 -2.28 -13.57
N GLU A 52 -9.01 -3.00 -14.65
CA GLU A 52 -9.79 -3.00 -15.89
C GLU A 52 -10.96 -3.99 -15.81
N LEU A 53 -12.15 -3.51 -16.10
CA LEU A 53 -13.38 -4.31 -16.17
C LEU A 53 -13.46 -5.03 -17.52
N ARG A 54 -13.35 -6.35 -17.50
CA ARG A 54 -13.35 -7.19 -18.72
C ARG A 54 -14.58 -8.06 -18.88
N GLU A 55 -15.43 -8.12 -17.87
CA GLU A 55 -16.67 -8.88 -17.82
C GLU A 55 -17.73 -8.15 -17.00
N ASN A 56 -18.97 -8.61 -17.07
CA ASN A 56 -20.05 -8.09 -16.23
C ASN A 56 -19.72 -8.30 -14.76
N ALA A 57 -19.88 -7.27 -13.94
CA ALA A 57 -19.48 -7.31 -12.55
C ALA A 57 -20.37 -6.45 -11.65
N ARG A 58 -20.42 -6.84 -10.37
CA ARG A 58 -20.90 -5.96 -9.30
C ARG A 58 -19.71 -5.13 -8.80
N VAL A 59 -19.86 -3.82 -8.85
CA VAL A 59 -18.80 -2.87 -8.47
C VAL A 59 -19.28 -1.94 -7.38
N GLU A 60 -18.50 -1.82 -6.32
CA GLU A 60 -18.70 -0.84 -5.25
C GLU A 60 -17.43 -0.01 -5.09
N ILE A 61 -17.55 1.31 -5.07
CA ILE A 61 -16.41 2.22 -4.88
C ILE A 61 -16.10 2.34 -3.39
N VAL A 62 -14.86 2.02 -3.03
CA VAL A 62 -14.36 2.12 -1.66
C VAL A 62 -13.93 3.55 -1.37
N THR A 63 -14.46 4.12 -0.29
CA THR A 63 -14.13 5.44 0.22
C THR A 63 -13.72 5.35 1.69
N SER A 64 -13.32 6.45 2.31
CA SER A 64 -12.98 6.49 3.75
C SER A 64 -14.13 6.06 4.70
N LYS A 65 -15.34 5.87 4.19
CA LYS A 65 -16.50 5.39 4.94
C LYS A 65 -16.77 3.90 4.78
N SER A 66 -16.09 3.26 3.85
CA SER A 66 -16.28 1.84 3.56
C SER A 66 -15.60 0.97 4.62
N PRO A 67 -16.16 -0.21 4.96
CA PRO A 67 -15.42 -1.22 5.70
C PRO A 67 -14.08 -1.50 5.03
N ASP A 68 -13.09 -1.98 5.76
CA ASP A 68 -11.74 -2.36 5.27
C ASP A 68 -10.94 -1.22 4.60
N ALA A 69 -11.53 -0.02 4.40
CA ALA A 69 -10.84 1.12 3.81
C ALA A 69 -9.65 1.59 4.66
N LEU A 70 -9.76 1.48 5.99
CA LEU A 70 -8.67 1.86 6.90
C LEU A 70 -7.50 0.88 6.83
N GLU A 71 -7.76 -0.41 6.63
CA GLU A 71 -6.73 -1.43 6.43
C GLU A 71 -5.96 -1.17 5.12
N LEU A 72 -6.66 -0.93 4.01
CA LEU A 72 -6.07 -0.50 2.74
C LEU A 72 -5.18 0.75 2.90
N TYR A 73 -5.68 1.73 3.64
CA TYR A 73 -4.98 2.99 3.88
C TYR A 73 -3.70 2.78 4.69
N ARG A 74 -3.74 1.97 5.74
CA ARG A 74 -2.59 1.59 6.57
C ARG A 74 -1.57 0.76 5.79
N HIS A 75 -2.02 -0.18 4.97
CA HIS A 75 -1.14 -0.93 4.07
C HIS A 75 -0.38 0.00 3.11
N SER A 76 -1.08 0.95 2.50
CA SER A 76 -0.44 1.94 1.63
C SER A 76 0.50 2.88 2.39
N THR A 77 0.19 3.21 3.65
CA THR A 77 1.06 4.01 4.51
C THR A 77 2.32 3.25 4.92
N ALA A 78 2.25 1.92 5.08
CA ALA A 78 3.43 1.08 5.31
C ALA A 78 4.41 1.14 4.12
N HIS A 79 3.92 1.16 2.89
CA HIS A 79 4.75 1.35 1.70
C HIS A 79 5.34 2.78 1.63
N LEU A 80 4.58 3.80 2.05
CA LEU A 80 5.09 5.17 2.17
C LEU A 80 6.22 5.25 3.21
N LEU A 81 6.09 4.54 4.34
CA LEU A 81 7.17 4.39 5.34
C LEU A 81 8.41 3.77 4.70
N ALA A 82 8.26 2.66 3.97
CA ALA A 82 9.39 2.00 3.32
C ALA A 82 10.07 2.89 2.28
N ALA A 83 9.30 3.67 1.50
CA ALA A 83 9.83 4.66 0.58
C ALA A 83 10.68 5.73 1.30
N ALA A 84 10.23 6.22 2.45
CA ALA A 84 10.96 7.20 3.24
C ALA A 84 12.25 6.61 3.84
N VAL A 85 12.18 5.39 4.39
CA VAL A 85 13.35 4.70 4.96
C VAL A 85 14.41 4.45 3.90
N THR A 86 14.05 3.89 2.75
CA THR A 86 15.01 3.60 1.68
C THR A 86 15.61 4.86 1.05
N ALA A 87 14.89 5.97 1.04
CA ALA A 87 15.39 7.26 0.59
C ALA A 87 16.46 7.85 1.54
N LEU A 88 16.28 7.68 2.84
CA LEU A 88 17.22 8.18 3.86
C LEU A 88 18.38 7.22 4.15
N PHE A 89 18.11 5.91 4.03
CA PHE A 89 19.05 4.82 4.32
C PHE A 89 19.16 3.89 3.11
N PRO A 90 19.90 4.26 2.06
CA PRO A 90 19.86 3.57 0.76
C PRO A 90 20.42 2.13 0.78
N LYS A 91 21.11 1.71 1.85
CA LYS A 91 21.60 0.33 2.02
C LYS A 91 20.58 -0.58 2.73
N THR A 92 19.43 -0.04 3.10
CA THR A 92 18.37 -0.79 3.77
C THR A 92 17.80 -1.85 2.83
N GLN A 93 17.61 -3.08 3.36
CA GLN A 93 16.86 -4.12 2.69
C GLN A 93 15.46 -4.22 3.31
N CYS A 94 14.45 -4.34 2.46
CA CYS A 94 13.06 -4.36 2.86
C CYS A 94 12.55 -5.77 3.14
N GLY A 95 11.96 -5.98 4.32
CA GLY A 95 11.22 -7.19 4.66
C GLY A 95 9.75 -7.12 4.22
N ILE A 96 8.85 -7.12 5.18
CA ILE A 96 7.40 -7.03 4.96
C ILE A 96 6.78 -5.89 5.79
N GLY A 97 5.65 -5.36 5.32
CA GLY A 97 4.94 -4.26 5.94
C GLY A 97 3.42 -4.43 5.94
N PRO A 98 2.86 -5.35 6.77
CA PRO A 98 1.42 -5.52 6.84
C PRO A 98 0.73 -4.42 7.66
N PRO A 99 -0.56 -4.15 7.40
CA PRO A 99 -1.42 -3.45 8.35
C PRO A 99 -1.66 -4.33 9.58
N ILE A 100 -1.91 -3.68 10.71
CA ILE A 100 -2.31 -4.29 11.97
C ILE A 100 -3.52 -3.53 12.54
N GLU A 101 -4.15 -4.06 13.62
CA GLU A 101 -5.39 -3.51 14.18
C GLU A 101 -5.32 -2.01 14.46
N ASP A 102 -4.25 -1.52 15.08
CA ASP A 102 -4.10 -0.10 15.44
C ASP A 102 -3.11 0.69 14.57
N GLY A 103 -2.65 0.10 13.47
CA GLY A 103 -1.69 0.79 12.61
C GLY A 103 -1.08 -0.11 11.54
N PHE A 104 0.22 -0.03 11.43
CA PHE A 104 1.03 -0.83 10.52
C PHE A 104 2.45 -0.95 11.06
N PHE A 105 3.24 -1.86 10.49
CA PHE A 105 4.68 -1.87 10.67
C PHE A 105 5.38 -2.16 9.34
N TYR A 106 6.68 -1.97 9.33
CA TYR A 106 7.53 -2.46 8.26
C TYR A 106 8.88 -2.92 8.83
N ASP A 107 9.38 -4.06 8.34
CA ASP A 107 10.64 -4.67 8.79
C ASP A 107 11.78 -4.34 7.83
N PHE A 108 12.94 -4.00 8.39
CA PHE A 108 14.13 -3.59 7.65
C PHE A 108 15.38 -4.27 8.17
N ILE A 109 16.28 -4.68 7.28
CA ILE A 109 17.67 -4.93 7.61
C ILE A 109 18.43 -3.62 7.44
N VAL A 110 19.08 -3.17 8.48
CA VAL A 110 19.84 -1.91 8.54
C VAL A 110 21.20 -2.13 9.19
N ASP A 111 22.15 -1.25 8.91
CA ASP A 111 23.52 -1.33 9.45
C ASP A 111 23.58 -1.08 10.98
N ARG A 112 22.63 -0.34 11.53
CA ARG A 112 22.49 -0.04 12.95
C ARG A 112 21.02 0.11 13.36
N PRO A 113 20.67 -0.09 14.64
CA PRO A 113 19.32 0.20 15.13
C PRO A 113 18.92 1.68 14.87
N PHE A 114 17.63 1.90 14.61
CA PHE A 114 17.08 3.24 14.52
C PHE A 114 17.05 3.92 15.88
N VAL A 115 17.41 5.20 15.90
CA VAL A 115 17.31 6.08 17.05
C VAL A 115 16.12 7.03 16.90
N PRO A 116 15.64 7.70 17.97
CA PRO A 116 14.49 8.61 17.89
C PRO A 116 14.61 9.68 16.80
N GLU A 117 15.79 10.23 16.59
CA GLU A 117 16.06 11.24 15.56
C GLU A 117 15.88 10.69 14.14
N ASP A 118 16.18 9.40 13.92
CA ASP A 118 15.91 8.73 12.64
C ASP A 118 14.41 8.64 12.39
N LEU A 119 13.62 8.31 13.42
CA LEU A 119 12.17 8.20 13.29
C LEU A 119 11.51 9.55 12.96
N GLU A 120 12.00 10.63 13.54
CA GLU A 120 11.56 12.00 13.21
C GLU A 120 11.91 12.37 11.76
N ALA A 121 13.14 12.04 11.32
CA ALA A 121 13.57 12.26 9.94
C ALA A 121 12.74 11.43 8.94
N ILE A 122 12.45 10.17 9.28
CA ILE A 122 11.61 9.28 8.47
C ILE A 122 10.19 9.86 8.34
N GLU A 123 9.57 10.29 9.43
CA GLU A 123 8.23 10.89 9.40
C GLU A 123 8.22 12.17 8.55
N THR A 124 9.22 13.01 8.68
CA THR A 124 9.39 14.21 7.85
C THR A 124 9.49 13.85 6.37
N LYS A 125 10.27 12.81 6.04
CA LYS A 125 10.41 12.32 4.65
C LYS A 125 9.10 11.71 4.13
N MET A 126 8.34 10.99 4.95
CA MET A 126 7.01 10.50 4.59
C MET A 126 6.06 11.66 4.22
N ILE A 127 6.08 12.76 5.00
CA ILE A 127 5.29 13.96 4.73
C ILE A 127 5.72 14.60 3.40
N GLU A 128 7.03 14.68 3.13
CA GLU A 128 7.57 15.19 1.87
C GLU A 128 7.07 14.36 0.67
N ILE A 129 7.22 13.02 0.73
CA ILE A 129 6.80 12.12 -0.34
C ILE A 129 5.27 12.18 -0.54
N SER A 130 4.51 12.24 0.55
CA SER A 130 3.04 12.31 0.48
C SER A 130 2.56 13.54 -0.30
N LYS A 131 3.23 14.69 -0.14
CA LYS A 131 2.92 15.94 -0.85
C LYS A 131 3.27 15.92 -2.34
N ARG A 132 4.14 15.01 -2.78
CA ARG A 132 4.51 14.87 -4.21
C ARG A 132 3.39 14.28 -5.07
N ASN A 133 2.34 13.72 -4.46
CA ASN A 133 1.21 13.08 -5.16
C ASN A 133 1.64 11.97 -6.12
N LEU A 134 2.55 11.10 -5.68
CA LEU A 134 3.06 9.98 -6.46
C LEU A 134 2.01 8.87 -6.55
N ARG A 135 1.86 8.27 -7.73
CA ARG A 135 0.90 7.19 -7.96
C ARG A 135 1.41 5.85 -7.43
N TYR A 136 0.49 5.06 -6.88
CA TYR A 136 0.70 3.63 -6.67
C TYR A 136 0.33 2.90 -7.95
N GLU A 137 1.28 2.20 -8.53
CA GLU A 137 1.08 1.47 -9.78
C GLU A 137 1.37 -0.01 -9.61
N ARG A 138 0.40 -0.83 -10.00
CA ARG A 138 0.56 -2.28 -10.01
C ARG A 138 1.26 -2.71 -11.30
N LYS A 139 2.30 -3.54 -11.16
CA LYS A 139 3.02 -4.15 -12.27
C LYS A 139 2.97 -5.67 -12.13
N MET A 140 2.50 -6.33 -13.19
CA MET A 140 2.52 -7.79 -13.27
C MET A 140 3.75 -8.19 -14.07
N MET A 141 4.52 -9.17 -13.57
CA MET A 141 5.71 -9.66 -14.27
C MET A 141 5.91 -11.16 -14.05
N PRO A 142 6.57 -11.87 -14.96
CA PRO A 142 6.95 -13.25 -14.76
C PRO A 142 7.79 -13.42 -13.48
N LYS A 143 7.61 -14.53 -12.76
CA LYS A 143 8.29 -14.82 -11.48
C LYS A 143 9.81 -14.65 -11.58
N GLU A 144 10.42 -15.21 -12.62
CA GLU A 144 11.89 -15.17 -12.79
C GLU A 144 12.39 -13.76 -13.12
N GLU A 145 11.62 -12.98 -13.88
CA GLU A 145 11.91 -11.57 -14.13
C GLU A 145 11.87 -10.75 -12.84
N ALA A 146 10.83 -10.95 -12.01
CA ALA A 146 10.71 -10.29 -10.71
C ALA A 146 11.87 -10.66 -9.78
N LYS A 147 12.29 -11.93 -9.73
CA LYS A 147 13.44 -12.36 -8.94
C LYS A 147 14.74 -11.71 -9.41
N ALA A 148 14.97 -11.64 -10.73
CA ALA A 148 16.12 -10.96 -11.30
C ALA A 148 16.09 -9.45 -10.94
N PHE A 149 14.97 -8.82 -11.13
CA PHE A 149 14.77 -7.40 -10.81
C PHE A 149 15.11 -7.05 -9.34
N PHE A 150 14.61 -7.83 -8.38
CA PHE A 150 14.91 -7.59 -6.96
C PHE A 150 16.33 -8.01 -6.58
N ARG A 151 16.90 -9.02 -7.23
CA ARG A 151 18.33 -9.40 -7.04
C ARG A 151 19.27 -8.28 -7.46
N ASP A 152 19.03 -7.68 -8.62
CA ASP A 152 19.85 -6.58 -9.15
C ASP A 152 19.76 -5.31 -8.29
N ARG A 153 18.69 -5.16 -7.54
CA ARG A 153 18.48 -4.08 -6.56
C ARG A 153 19.05 -4.38 -5.17
N GLY A 154 19.64 -5.55 -4.94
CA GLY A 154 20.16 -5.94 -3.63
C GLY A 154 19.09 -6.24 -2.59
N GLU A 155 17.94 -6.76 -3.01
CA GLU A 155 16.77 -7.09 -2.17
C GLU A 155 16.57 -8.63 -2.04
N PRO A 156 17.48 -9.35 -1.38
CA PRO A 156 17.45 -10.81 -1.32
C PRO A 156 16.21 -11.36 -0.59
N LEU A 157 15.68 -10.62 0.39
CA LEU A 157 14.46 -11.02 1.09
C LEU A 157 13.25 -11.02 0.15
N LYS A 158 13.17 -10.07 -0.79
CA LYS A 158 12.11 -10.05 -1.80
C LYS A 158 12.26 -11.22 -2.77
N VAL A 159 13.48 -11.57 -3.16
CA VAL A 159 13.72 -12.76 -3.98
C VAL A 159 13.23 -14.02 -3.27
N GLN A 160 13.53 -14.17 -1.97
CA GLN A 160 13.06 -15.29 -1.17
C GLN A 160 11.53 -15.33 -1.07
N LEU A 161 10.88 -14.19 -0.80
CA LEU A 161 9.42 -14.10 -0.73
C LEU A 161 8.74 -14.48 -2.05
N ILE A 162 9.29 -14.01 -3.17
CA ILE A 162 8.80 -14.35 -4.52
C ILE A 162 8.95 -15.84 -4.77
N GLU A 163 10.06 -16.44 -4.36
CA GLU A 163 10.29 -17.89 -4.52
C GLU A 163 9.25 -18.70 -3.77
N GLU A 164 8.96 -18.33 -2.51
CA GLU A 164 8.07 -19.08 -1.63
C GLU A 164 6.60 -18.86 -1.93
N LYS A 165 6.22 -17.62 -2.25
CA LYS A 165 4.80 -17.19 -2.34
C LYS A 165 4.36 -16.83 -3.75
N GLY A 166 5.29 -16.60 -4.68
CA GLY A 166 4.99 -16.17 -6.04
C GLY A 166 4.49 -17.31 -6.92
N GLY A 167 3.39 -17.07 -7.64
CA GLY A 167 2.95 -17.90 -8.77
C GLY A 167 3.78 -17.65 -10.04
N PRO A 168 3.40 -18.19 -11.19
CA PRO A 168 4.09 -17.96 -12.47
C PRO A 168 4.19 -16.48 -12.86
N ILE A 169 3.17 -15.69 -12.52
CA ILE A 169 3.11 -14.23 -12.66
C ILE A 169 2.94 -13.65 -11.25
N VAL A 170 3.75 -12.67 -10.92
CA VAL A 170 3.72 -11.99 -9.63
C VAL A 170 3.34 -10.51 -9.77
N SER A 171 2.77 -9.98 -8.72
CA SER A 171 2.39 -8.58 -8.61
C SER A 171 3.43 -7.80 -7.82
N CYS A 172 3.88 -6.68 -8.37
CA CYS A 172 4.70 -5.69 -7.68
C CYS A 172 3.99 -4.34 -7.71
N TYR A 173 4.24 -3.51 -6.71
CA TYR A 173 3.74 -2.14 -6.66
C TYR A 173 4.88 -1.15 -6.62
N THR A 174 4.76 -0.09 -7.39
CA THR A 174 5.67 1.05 -7.32
C THR A 174 4.94 2.26 -6.72
N ILE A 175 5.69 3.10 -6.01
CA ILE A 175 5.32 4.48 -5.73
C ILE A 175 6.15 5.32 -6.70
N GLU A 176 5.74 5.36 -7.98
CA GLU A 176 6.50 5.90 -9.11
C GLU A 176 7.99 5.54 -9.02
N ASP A 177 8.87 6.57 -8.90
CA ASP A 177 10.33 6.44 -8.77
C ASP A 177 10.82 6.27 -7.31
N ALA A 178 9.93 6.44 -6.32
CA ALA A 178 10.30 6.49 -4.92
C ALA A 178 10.47 5.11 -4.27
N PHE A 179 9.71 4.10 -4.68
CA PHE A 179 9.74 2.79 -4.05
C PHE A 179 9.15 1.70 -4.95
N VAL A 180 9.59 0.46 -4.75
CA VAL A 180 9.01 -0.74 -5.37
C VAL A 180 8.98 -1.89 -4.37
N ASP A 181 7.86 -2.62 -4.36
CA ASP A 181 7.69 -3.77 -3.48
C ASP A 181 7.05 -4.97 -4.20
N PHE A 182 7.40 -6.18 -3.78
CA PHE A 182 6.63 -7.38 -4.07
C PHE A 182 5.40 -7.40 -3.16
N CYS A 183 4.24 -7.20 -3.73
CA CYS A 183 2.99 -7.04 -3.00
C CYS A 183 1.79 -7.46 -3.85
N THR A 184 0.78 -8.03 -3.20
CA THR A 184 -0.48 -8.40 -3.86
C THR A 184 -1.48 -7.24 -3.94
N GLY A 185 -1.25 -6.17 -3.20
CA GLY A 185 -2.14 -5.02 -3.13
C GLY A 185 -3.51 -5.33 -2.49
N PRO A 186 -4.54 -4.52 -2.78
CA PRO A 186 -4.47 -3.24 -3.50
C PRO A 186 -3.88 -2.09 -2.67
N HIS A 187 -3.73 -0.92 -3.29
CA HIS A 187 -3.29 0.32 -2.65
C HIS A 187 -4.20 1.50 -2.99
N VAL A 188 -4.09 2.57 -2.19
CA VAL A 188 -4.69 3.87 -2.54
C VAL A 188 -4.09 4.40 -3.85
N PRO A 189 -4.80 5.26 -4.61
CA PRO A 189 -4.35 5.68 -5.93
C PRO A 189 -3.08 6.53 -5.93
N SER A 190 -2.84 7.31 -4.87
CA SER A 190 -1.63 8.14 -4.78
C SER A 190 -1.28 8.49 -3.33
N THR A 191 -0.02 8.91 -3.13
CA THR A 191 0.50 9.32 -1.82
C THR A 191 -0.22 10.53 -1.24
N GLU A 192 -0.81 11.40 -2.06
CA GLU A 192 -1.62 12.55 -1.62
C GLU A 192 -2.84 12.14 -0.78
N LYS A 193 -3.33 10.91 -0.95
CA LYS A 193 -4.43 10.39 -0.13
C LYS A 193 -4.03 10.18 1.33
N ILE A 194 -2.74 9.99 1.60
CA ILE A 194 -2.20 9.67 2.93
C ILE A 194 -1.78 10.96 3.62
N LYS A 195 -2.56 11.40 4.63
CA LYS A 195 -2.38 12.71 5.28
C LYS A 195 -2.15 12.63 6.78
N ALA A 196 -2.92 11.82 7.49
CA ALA A 196 -2.88 11.73 8.94
C ALA A 196 -2.21 10.42 9.38
N PHE A 197 -0.92 10.47 9.65
CA PHE A 197 -0.12 9.32 10.10
C PHE A 197 0.93 9.77 11.14
N LYS A 198 1.45 8.80 11.88
CA LYS A 198 2.51 8.98 12.87
C LYS A 198 3.44 7.77 12.86
N VAL A 199 4.75 8.03 12.84
CA VAL A 199 5.77 7.02 13.18
C VAL A 199 5.84 6.94 14.70
N LEU A 200 5.69 5.75 15.27
CA LEU A 200 5.54 5.57 16.71
C LEU A 200 6.87 5.21 17.39
N HIS A 201 7.40 4.04 17.10
CA HIS A 201 8.63 3.52 17.69
C HIS A 201 9.26 2.45 16.80
N SER A 202 10.48 2.07 17.12
CA SER A 202 11.16 0.92 16.53
C SER A 202 11.40 -0.17 17.57
N SER A 203 11.52 -1.40 17.11
CA SER A 203 11.91 -2.55 17.94
C SER A 203 12.77 -3.52 17.16
N ASN A 204 13.48 -4.40 17.88
CA ASN A 204 14.13 -5.54 17.27
C ASN A 204 13.08 -6.55 16.79
N ALA A 205 13.38 -7.16 15.66
CA ALA A 205 12.59 -8.23 15.06
C ALA A 205 13.52 -9.26 14.41
N TYR A 206 12.95 -10.35 13.93
CA TYR A 206 13.68 -11.36 13.16
C TYR A 206 12.87 -11.71 11.93
N TRP A 207 13.58 -12.02 10.84
CA TRP A 207 12.93 -12.45 9.60
C TRP A 207 11.98 -13.61 9.86
N LYS A 208 10.72 -13.45 9.46
CA LYS A 208 9.61 -14.41 9.70
C LYS A 208 9.36 -14.73 11.17
N GLY A 209 9.79 -13.88 12.09
CA GLY A 209 9.57 -14.07 13.53
C GLY A 209 10.42 -15.16 14.19
N ASP A 210 11.39 -15.73 13.49
CA ASP A 210 12.28 -16.77 14.00
C ASP A 210 13.64 -16.18 14.39
N SER A 211 14.02 -16.30 15.65
CA SER A 211 15.26 -15.77 16.21
C SER A 211 16.54 -16.40 15.63
N GLN A 212 16.44 -17.50 14.89
CA GLN A 212 17.54 -18.09 14.15
C GLN A 212 17.77 -17.42 12.78
N ASN A 213 16.81 -16.62 12.32
CA ASN A 213 16.89 -15.91 11.05
C ASN A 213 17.55 -14.53 11.20
N GLN A 214 17.67 -13.82 10.07
CA GLN A 214 18.26 -12.49 9.97
C GLN A 214 17.64 -11.51 10.98
N PRO A 215 18.44 -10.83 11.84
CA PRO A 215 17.96 -9.74 12.69
C PRO A 215 17.46 -8.56 11.86
N MET A 216 16.39 -7.94 12.30
CA MET A 216 15.74 -6.83 11.64
C MET A 216 15.39 -5.73 12.64
N GLN A 217 15.17 -4.53 12.12
CA GLN A 217 14.53 -3.44 12.84
C GLN A 217 13.11 -3.26 12.30
N ARG A 218 12.13 -3.28 13.21
CA ARG A 218 10.73 -3.04 12.90
C ARG A 218 10.36 -1.62 13.30
N ILE A 219 9.78 -0.88 12.36
CA ILE A 219 9.21 0.44 12.65
C ILE A 219 7.69 0.31 12.67
N TYR A 220 7.08 0.74 13.77
CA TYR A 220 5.63 0.84 13.93
C TYR A 220 5.14 2.24 13.60
N GLY A 221 4.00 2.29 12.95
CA GLY A 221 3.28 3.52 12.68
C GLY A 221 1.78 3.34 12.79
N THR A 222 1.07 4.44 12.78
CA THR A 222 -0.39 4.44 12.71
C THR A 222 -0.88 5.48 11.68
N ALA A 223 -2.07 5.27 11.13
CA ALA A 223 -2.68 6.19 10.17
C ALA A 223 -4.20 6.15 10.29
N PHE A 224 -4.79 7.32 10.06
CA PHE A 224 -6.23 7.57 10.07
C PHE A 224 -6.63 8.48 8.91
N PHE A 225 -7.91 8.47 8.55
CA PHE A 225 -8.40 9.37 7.49
C PHE A 225 -8.45 10.84 7.92
N LYS A 226 -8.55 11.09 9.24
CA LYS A 226 -8.65 12.43 9.80
C LYS A 226 -7.61 12.67 10.88
N GLU A 227 -7.04 13.85 10.87
CA GLU A 227 -6.10 14.31 11.89
C GLU A 227 -6.68 14.26 13.32
N SER A 228 -7.99 14.52 13.48
CA SER A 228 -8.68 14.42 14.76
C SER A 228 -8.74 12.99 15.31
N GLU A 229 -8.87 11.99 14.43
CA GLU A 229 -8.86 10.57 14.80
C GLU A 229 -7.46 10.15 15.23
N LEU A 230 -6.42 10.58 14.48
CA LEU A 230 -5.03 10.35 14.83
C LEU A 230 -4.70 10.95 16.20
N LYS A 231 -5.04 12.22 16.45
CA LYS A 231 -4.81 12.89 17.75
C LYS A 231 -5.49 12.18 18.91
N LYS A 232 -6.73 11.73 18.73
CA LYS A 232 -7.45 10.95 19.75
C LYS A 232 -6.77 9.63 20.04
N HIS A 233 -6.27 8.94 19.02
CA HIS A 233 -5.56 7.67 19.18
C HIS A 233 -4.23 7.88 19.92
N LEU A 234 -3.44 8.88 19.53
CA LEU A 234 -2.16 9.20 20.17
C LEU A 234 -2.34 9.58 21.64
N HIS A 235 -3.41 10.30 21.98
CA HIS A 235 -3.73 10.63 23.37
C HIS A 235 -3.99 9.38 24.20
N ARG A 236 -4.75 8.39 23.69
CA ARG A 236 -4.96 7.11 24.38
C ARG A 236 -3.67 6.31 24.60
N LEU A 237 -2.70 6.41 23.71
CA LEU A 237 -1.41 5.73 23.88
C LEU A 237 -0.51 6.39 24.91
N SER A 238 -0.78 7.64 25.29
CA SER A 238 0.00 8.41 26.29
C SER A 238 -0.56 8.32 27.71
N GLU A 239 -1.77 7.77 27.90
CA GLU A 239 -2.41 7.48 29.20
C GLU A 239 -1.96 6.13 29.76
#